data_312f2d20ced1321428674873c76976f1
#
_entry.id   312f2d20ced1321428674873c76976f1
#
_cell.length_a   1.000
_cell.length_b   1.000
_cell.length_c   1.000
_cell.angle_alpha   90.00
_cell.angle_beta   90.00
_cell.angle_gamma   90.00
#
_symmetry.space_group_name_H-M   'P 1'
#
loop_
_entity.id
_entity.type
_entity.pdbx_description
1 polymer ?
#
loop_
_entity_poly.entity_id
_entity_poly.type
_entity_poly.pdbx_seq_one_letter_code
_entity_poly.pdbx_strand_id
1 'polypeptide(L)'
;MDVVNRGANIALRKSTDWGAIWAGVFSFMAVWSVFGALGLAIFASNASANAARPISGQGWGIGIWSIVLTIIAMYVAGRETGTLAGVDNRHDGMIHGQVMFGLSVVGVLLLLTIGGGVINGGTGVNEGVHSGYALTVMSGLGWAGFLSLFFGWLAAMIGASSGVVHKEIATDNVREIDREMRPAA
;
A
#
# COMPACT_ATOMS: atom_id res chain seq x y z
N MET A 1 33.17 -29.92 -16.45
CA MET A 1 32.82 -28.50 -16.72
C MET A 1 31.50 -28.04 -16.13
N ASP A 2 30.62 -28.93 -15.64
CA ASP A 2 29.27 -28.57 -15.14
C ASP A 2 29.21 -28.04 -13.71
N VAL A 3 30.25 -28.21 -12.88
CA VAL A 3 30.25 -27.80 -11.48
C VAL A 3 30.45 -26.28 -11.34
N VAL A 4 31.25 -25.68 -12.23
CA VAL A 4 31.51 -24.23 -12.26
C VAL A 4 30.27 -23.45 -12.66
N ASN A 5 29.46 -23.99 -13.60
CA ASN A 5 28.21 -23.35 -14.04
C ASN A 5 27.10 -23.42 -12.99
N ARG A 6 27.06 -24.47 -12.16
CA ARG A 6 26.10 -24.53 -11.02
C ARG A 6 26.43 -23.53 -9.92
N GLY A 7 27.70 -23.30 -9.64
CA GLY A 7 28.15 -22.31 -8.67
C GLY A 7 27.79 -20.87 -9.08
N ALA A 8 27.96 -20.53 -10.36
CA ALA A 8 27.60 -19.22 -10.90
C ALA A 8 26.07 -18.95 -10.85
N ASN A 9 25.25 -19.98 -11.10
CA ASN A 9 23.79 -19.86 -11.04
C ASN A 9 23.23 -19.75 -9.61
N ILE A 10 23.98 -20.22 -8.60
CA ILE A 10 23.60 -20.06 -7.19
C ILE A 10 23.92 -18.64 -6.68
N ALA A 11 24.97 -18.01 -7.23
CA ALA A 11 25.36 -16.64 -6.85
C ALA A 11 24.40 -15.55 -7.40
N LEU A 12 23.58 -15.88 -8.39
CA LEU A 12 22.57 -14.97 -8.97
C LEU A 12 21.19 -15.09 -8.32
N ARG A 13 21.09 -15.68 -7.14
CA ARG A 13 19.86 -15.59 -6.35
C ARG A 13 19.66 -14.11 -5.98
N LYS A 14 18.86 -13.46 -6.78
CA LYS A 14 18.56 -12.03 -6.73
C LYS A 14 18.18 -11.65 -5.30
N SER A 15 19.01 -10.84 -4.67
CA SER A 15 18.71 -10.29 -3.34
C SER A 15 17.41 -9.48 -3.40
N THR A 16 16.65 -9.49 -2.33
CA THR A 16 15.48 -8.63 -2.18
C THR A 16 15.85 -7.17 -2.53
N ASP A 17 15.15 -6.58 -3.48
CA ASP A 17 15.39 -5.19 -3.87
C ASP A 17 14.69 -4.25 -2.89
N TRP A 18 15.44 -3.81 -1.90
CA TRP A 18 14.96 -2.88 -0.89
C TRP A 18 14.59 -1.51 -1.47
N GLY A 19 15.25 -1.08 -2.55
CA GLY A 19 14.93 0.16 -3.25
C GLY A 19 13.51 0.14 -3.82
N ALA A 20 13.14 -0.96 -4.47
CA ALA A 20 11.81 -1.17 -4.99
C ALA A 20 10.73 -1.20 -3.88
N ILE A 21 11.03 -1.86 -2.75
CA ILE A 21 10.13 -1.93 -1.60
C ILE A 21 9.88 -0.53 -1.03
N TRP A 22 10.93 0.25 -0.79
CA TRP A 22 10.80 1.61 -0.27
C TRP A 22 10.08 2.54 -1.26
N ALA A 23 10.33 2.42 -2.56
CA ALA A 23 9.61 3.18 -3.57
C ALA A 23 8.10 2.93 -3.48
N GLY A 24 7.68 1.66 -3.34
CA GLY A 24 6.28 1.31 -3.13
C GLY A 24 5.70 1.89 -1.83
N VAL A 25 6.44 1.83 -0.71
CA VAL A 25 6.01 2.44 0.56
C VAL A 25 5.77 3.94 0.42
N PHE A 26 6.69 4.66 -0.25
CA PHE A 26 6.52 6.10 -0.48
C PHE A 26 5.37 6.39 -1.44
N SER A 27 5.18 5.59 -2.48
CA SER A 27 4.02 5.70 -3.39
C SER A 27 2.70 5.50 -2.64
N PHE A 28 2.62 4.50 -1.76
CA PHE A 28 1.47 4.31 -0.89
C PHE A 28 1.21 5.55 -0.02
N MET A 29 2.23 6.05 0.68
CA MET A 29 2.09 7.22 1.54
C MET A 29 1.66 8.46 0.76
N ALA A 30 2.19 8.69 -0.43
CA ALA A 30 1.84 9.83 -1.28
C ALA A 30 0.37 9.77 -1.70
N VAL A 31 -0.08 8.64 -2.27
CA VAL A 31 -1.46 8.46 -2.70
C VAL A 31 -2.42 8.57 -1.51
N TRP A 32 -2.10 7.89 -0.41
CA TRP A 32 -2.93 7.89 0.79
C TRP A 32 -3.03 9.29 1.43
N SER A 33 -1.93 10.07 1.45
CA SER A 33 -1.93 11.43 1.99
C SER A 33 -2.79 12.38 1.17
N VAL A 34 -2.65 12.36 -0.17
CA VAL A 34 -3.41 13.26 -1.06
C VAL A 34 -4.90 12.96 -1.00
N PHE A 35 -5.30 11.71 -1.20
CA PHE A 35 -6.71 11.33 -1.21
C PHE A 35 -7.29 11.22 0.20
N GLY A 36 -6.48 10.97 1.22
CA GLY A 36 -6.86 11.05 2.61
C GLY A 36 -7.22 12.48 3.01
N ALA A 37 -6.40 13.46 2.61
CA ALA A 37 -6.71 14.88 2.81
C ALA A 37 -7.99 15.31 2.09
N LEU A 38 -8.21 14.81 0.85
CA LEU A 38 -9.45 15.04 0.12
C LEU A 38 -10.66 14.45 0.85
N GLY A 39 -10.56 13.22 1.33
CA GLY A 39 -11.62 12.59 2.12
C GLY A 39 -11.92 13.38 3.39
N LEU A 40 -10.86 13.81 4.10
CA LEU A 40 -11.02 14.65 5.28
C LEU A 40 -11.76 15.97 4.95
N ALA A 41 -11.40 16.64 3.86
CA ALA A 41 -12.07 17.86 3.42
C ALA A 41 -13.55 17.63 3.11
N ILE A 42 -13.90 16.53 2.38
CA ILE A 42 -15.29 16.18 2.05
C ILE A 42 -16.11 15.90 3.31
N PHE A 43 -15.60 15.07 4.21
CA PHE A 43 -16.36 14.68 5.41
C PHE A 43 -16.42 15.80 6.45
N ALA A 44 -15.36 16.61 6.58
CA ALA A 44 -15.34 17.76 7.47
C ALA A 44 -16.31 18.87 7.01
N SER A 45 -16.44 19.10 5.70
CA SER A 45 -17.38 20.11 5.17
C SER A 45 -18.85 19.74 5.43
N ASN A 46 -19.16 18.46 5.60
CA ASN A 46 -20.48 17.95 5.92
C ASN A 46 -20.71 17.77 7.43
N ALA A 47 -19.72 18.07 8.27
CA ALA A 47 -19.82 17.95 9.70
C ALA A 47 -20.61 19.14 10.27
N SER A 48 -21.54 18.86 11.21
CA SER A 48 -22.29 19.90 11.89
C SER A 48 -21.51 20.39 13.11
N ALA A 49 -20.96 21.59 13.04
CA ALA A 49 -20.13 22.17 14.11
C ALA A 49 -20.88 22.33 15.46
N ASN A 50 -22.22 22.45 15.41
CA ASN A 50 -23.06 22.65 16.60
C ASN A 50 -23.69 21.36 17.13
N ALA A 51 -23.42 20.20 16.50
CA ALA A 51 -23.97 18.94 16.95
C ALA A 51 -23.09 18.34 18.07
N ALA A 52 -23.73 17.74 19.08
CA ALA A 52 -23.03 16.97 20.12
C ALA A 52 -22.14 15.81 19.52
N ARG A 53 -22.43 15.44 18.30
CA ARG A 53 -21.70 14.42 17.51
C ARG A 53 -21.53 14.90 16.07
N PRO A 54 -20.51 15.72 15.76
CA PRO A 54 -20.34 16.36 14.44
C PRO A 54 -20.31 15.41 13.24
N ILE A 55 -19.80 14.19 13.41
CA ILE A 55 -19.64 13.16 12.39
C ILE A 55 -20.63 11.99 12.52
N SER A 56 -21.69 12.15 13.33
CA SER A 56 -22.73 11.12 13.45
C SER A 56 -23.46 10.93 12.11
N GLY A 57 -23.62 9.70 11.68
CA GLY A 57 -24.22 9.35 10.38
C GLY A 57 -23.21 9.24 9.21
N GLN A 58 -21.99 9.76 9.33
CA GLN A 58 -20.98 9.69 8.26
C GLN A 58 -20.04 8.47 8.36
N GLY A 59 -20.15 7.67 9.42
CA GLY A 59 -19.23 6.56 9.70
C GLY A 59 -19.13 5.55 8.56
N TRP A 60 -20.24 5.22 7.92
CA TRP A 60 -20.26 4.33 6.76
C TRP A 60 -19.52 4.93 5.55
N GLY A 61 -19.74 6.21 5.26
CA GLY A 61 -19.05 6.91 4.17
C GLY A 61 -17.53 6.95 4.38
N ILE A 62 -17.10 7.30 5.59
CA ILE A 62 -15.67 7.31 5.97
C ILE A 62 -15.07 5.90 5.86
N GLY A 63 -15.78 4.88 6.34
CA GLY A 63 -15.34 3.49 6.27
C GLY A 63 -15.16 3.01 4.83
N ILE A 64 -16.16 3.21 3.98
CA ILE A 64 -16.11 2.83 2.56
C ILE A 64 -14.99 3.59 1.85
N TRP A 65 -14.90 4.91 2.06
CA TRP A 65 -13.83 5.73 1.49
C TRP A 65 -12.44 5.19 1.85
N SER A 66 -12.23 4.88 3.13
CA SER A 66 -10.95 4.35 3.62
C SER A 66 -10.59 3.00 2.99
N ILE A 67 -11.58 2.10 2.84
CA ILE A 67 -11.36 0.80 2.20
C ILE A 67 -10.96 0.99 0.73
N VAL A 68 -11.75 1.76 -0.03
CA VAL A 68 -11.50 2.00 -1.46
C VAL A 68 -10.15 2.69 -1.67
N LEU A 69 -9.86 3.72 -0.88
CA LEU A 69 -8.59 4.43 -0.93
C LEU A 69 -7.41 3.51 -0.65
N THR A 70 -7.51 2.67 0.38
CA THR A 70 -6.45 1.72 0.73
C THR A 70 -6.21 0.70 -0.38
N ILE A 71 -7.27 0.17 -1.01
CA ILE A 71 -7.16 -0.76 -2.13
C ILE A 71 -6.41 -0.10 -3.31
N ILE A 72 -6.82 1.10 -3.70
CA ILE A 72 -6.20 1.83 -4.81
C ILE A 72 -4.74 2.16 -4.49
N ALA A 73 -4.47 2.72 -3.32
CA ALA A 73 -3.13 3.09 -2.91
C ALA A 73 -2.18 1.88 -2.84
N MET A 74 -2.65 0.76 -2.29
CA MET A 74 -1.86 -0.48 -2.19
C MET A 74 -1.66 -1.15 -3.54
N TYR A 75 -2.65 -1.09 -4.44
CA TYR A 75 -2.48 -1.59 -5.80
C TYR A 75 -1.41 -0.80 -6.58
N VAL A 76 -1.47 0.54 -6.53
CA VAL A 76 -0.48 1.41 -7.17
C VAL A 76 0.90 1.17 -6.59
N ALA A 77 1.04 1.17 -5.28
CA ALA A 77 2.30 0.92 -4.58
C ALA A 77 2.88 -0.47 -4.88
N GLY A 78 2.03 -1.50 -4.89
CA GLY A 78 2.42 -2.84 -5.28
C GLY A 78 2.94 -2.89 -6.71
N ARG A 79 2.23 -2.27 -7.66
CA ARG A 79 2.64 -2.20 -9.06
C ARG A 79 4.00 -1.54 -9.23
N GLU A 80 4.23 -0.40 -8.56
CA GLU A 80 5.53 0.27 -8.55
C GLU A 80 6.64 -0.65 -8.00
N THR A 81 6.38 -1.31 -6.87
CA THR A 81 7.32 -2.28 -6.28
C THR A 81 7.63 -3.40 -7.26
N GLY A 82 6.64 -4.02 -7.90
CA GLY A 82 6.83 -5.10 -8.85
C GLY A 82 7.60 -4.66 -10.10
N THR A 83 7.31 -3.46 -10.62
CA THR A 83 8.00 -2.89 -11.78
C THR A 83 9.48 -2.63 -11.49
N LEU A 84 9.79 -2.09 -10.30
CA LEU A 84 11.14 -1.69 -9.90
C LEU A 84 11.97 -2.86 -9.35
N ALA A 85 11.36 -3.89 -8.79
CA ALA A 85 12.05 -5.01 -8.16
C ALA A 85 12.98 -5.80 -9.09
N GLY A 86 12.88 -5.57 -10.39
CA GLY A 86 13.79 -6.21 -11.37
C GLY A 86 13.71 -7.74 -11.38
N VAL A 87 12.62 -8.32 -10.85
CA VAL A 87 12.34 -9.77 -10.85
C VAL A 87 11.65 -10.18 -12.14
N ASP A 88 11.90 -11.42 -12.57
CA ASP A 88 11.37 -11.95 -13.84
C ASP A 88 10.19 -12.92 -13.60
N ASN A 89 9.86 -13.20 -12.33
CA ASN A 89 8.80 -14.11 -11.95
C ASN A 89 7.70 -13.38 -11.16
N ARG A 90 6.44 -13.61 -11.53
CA ARG A 90 5.28 -13.06 -10.84
C ARG A 90 5.26 -13.41 -9.34
N HIS A 91 5.67 -14.63 -8.99
CA HIS A 91 5.72 -15.08 -7.60
C HIS A 91 6.70 -14.24 -6.77
N ASP A 92 7.87 -13.95 -7.31
CA ASP A 92 8.87 -13.11 -6.66
C ASP A 92 8.38 -11.65 -6.54
N GLY A 93 7.66 -11.15 -7.56
CA GLY A 93 6.97 -9.86 -7.50
C GLY A 93 5.95 -9.80 -6.36
N MET A 94 5.12 -10.83 -6.21
CA MET A 94 4.13 -10.91 -5.11
C MET A 94 4.80 -10.89 -3.74
N ILE A 95 5.95 -11.56 -3.57
CA ILE A 95 6.71 -11.52 -2.32
C ILE A 95 7.18 -10.09 -2.00
N HIS A 96 7.69 -9.35 -2.99
CA HIS A 96 8.07 -7.95 -2.81
C HIS A 96 6.88 -7.08 -2.43
N GLY A 97 5.72 -7.28 -3.08
CA GLY A 97 4.47 -6.61 -2.73
C GLY A 97 4.00 -6.90 -1.30
N GLN A 98 4.15 -8.15 -0.85
CA GLN A 98 3.82 -8.55 0.52
C GLN A 98 4.74 -7.89 1.56
N VAL A 99 6.05 -7.84 1.30
CA VAL A 99 7.01 -7.19 2.19
C VAL A 99 6.75 -5.68 2.24
N MET A 100 6.50 -5.04 1.09
CA MET A 100 6.12 -3.64 0.99
C MET A 100 4.85 -3.35 1.80
N PHE A 101 3.81 -4.18 1.67
CA PHE A 101 2.58 -4.06 2.45
C PHE A 101 2.86 -4.11 3.96
N GLY A 102 3.60 -5.14 4.41
CA GLY A 102 3.96 -5.29 5.83
C GLY A 102 4.72 -4.07 6.36
N LEU A 103 5.68 -3.56 5.59
CA LEU A 103 6.44 -2.37 5.96
C LEU A 103 5.55 -1.11 6.02
N SER A 104 4.62 -0.97 5.07
CA SER A 104 3.64 0.13 5.08
C SER A 104 2.74 0.10 6.32
N VAL A 105 2.25 -1.10 6.70
CA VAL A 105 1.42 -1.27 7.91
C VAL A 105 2.21 -0.90 9.16
N VAL A 106 3.45 -1.40 9.29
CA VAL A 106 4.33 -1.03 10.43
C VAL A 106 4.60 0.47 10.45
N GLY A 107 4.87 1.09 9.30
CA GLY A 107 5.07 2.53 9.18
C GLY A 107 3.84 3.33 9.64
N VAL A 108 2.65 2.94 9.22
CA VAL A 108 1.39 3.59 9.66
C VAL A 108 1.18 3.42 11.17
N LEU A 109 1.41 2.21 11.72
CA LEU A 109 1.28 1.99 13.17
C LEU A 109 2.28 2.83 13.96
N LEU A 110 3.52 2.97 13.50
CA LEU A 110 4.51 3.84 14.12
C LEU A 110 4.08 5.31 14.06
N LEU A 111 3.59 5.78 12.92
CA LEU A 111 3.08 7.14 12.79
C LEU A 111 1.87 7.40 13.69
N LEU A 112 0.97 6.43 13.83
CA LEU A 112 -0.18 6.54 14.73
C LEU A 112 0.24 6.56 16.21
N THR A 113 1.25 5.77 16.61
CA THR A 113 1.74 5.79 17.99
C THR A 113 2.46 7.10 18.32
N ILE A 114 3.31 7.59 17.43
CA ILE A 114 4.01 8.86 17.62
C ILE A 114 3.04 10.04 17.50
N GLY A 115 2.21 10.07 16.45
CA GLY A 115 1.22 11.11 16.21
C GLY A 115 0.09 11.10 17.25
N GLY A 116 -0.39 9.92 17.65
CA GLY A 116 -1.38 9.76 18.70
C GLY A 116 -0.88 10.24 20.06
N GLY A 117 0.40 10.04 20.36
CA GLY A 117 1.04 10.61 21.55
C GLY A 117 1.04 12.14 21.56
N VAL A 118 1.32 12.75 20.40
CA VAL A 118 1.28 14.22 20.23
C VAL A 118 -0.15 14.76 20.34
N ILE A 119 -1.12 14.09 19.69
CA ILE A 119 -2.53 14.50 19.72
C ILE A 119 -3.13 14.33 21.14
N ASN A 120 -2.89 13.19 21.80
CA ASN A 120 -3.38 12.95 23.16
C ASN A 120 -2.72 13.85 24.19
N GLY A 121 -1.45 14.22 24.00
CA GLY A 121 -0.77 15.18 24.88
C GLY A 121 -1.25 16.62 24.73
N GLY A 122 -1.86 16.96 23.58
CA GLY A 122 -2.33 18.31 23.27
C GLY A 122 -3.84 18.55 23.41
N THR A 123 -4.67 17.50 23.37
CA THR A 123 -6.13 17.68 23.27
C THR A 123 -6.95 17.19 24.44
N GLY A 124 -6.33 16.63 25.49
CA GLY A 124 -7.05 16.20 26.69
C GLY A 124 -8.14 15.14 26.45
N VAL A 125 -8.05 14.34 25.39
CA VAL A 125 -9.07 13.34 24.99
C VAL A 125 -9.21 12.17 25.99
N ASN A 126 -8.53 12.24 27.13
CA ASN A 126 -8.61 11.21 28.16
C ASN A 126 -9.86 11.27 29.05
N GLU A 127 -10.75 12.26 28.89
CA GLU A 127 -11.96 12.36 29.70
C GLU A 127 -13.19 11.97 28.88
N GLY A 128 -13.67 10.75 29.09
CA GLY A 128 -15.08 10.42 28.84
C GLY A 128 -15.41 9.52 27.67
N VAL A 129 -14.57 8.54 27.36
CA VAL A 129 -15.02 7.39 26.55
C VAL A 129 -15.95 6.52 27.40
N HIS A 130 -17.20 6.97 27.57
CA HIS A 130 -18.24 6.17 28.23
C HIS A 130 -18.41 4.87 27.44
N SER A 131 -18.23 3.77 28.12
CA SER A 131 -17.95 2.42 27.65
C SER A 131 -18.81 1.87 26.48
N GLY A 132 -20.06 2.22 26.38
CA GLY A 132 -20.95 1.68 25.34
C GLY A 132 -20.74 2.27 23.94
N TYR A 133 -20.55 3.59 23.83
CA TYR A 133 -20.31 4.25 22.54
C TYR A 133 -18.93 3.93 21.97
N ALA A 134 -17.93 3.88 22.86
CA ALA A 134 -16.57 3.50 22.48
C ALA A 134 -16.52 2.10 21.88
N LEU A 135 -17.18 1.12 22.50
CA LEU A 135 -17.22 -0.25 21.98
C LEU A 135 -17.88 -0.32 20.59
N THR A 136 -18.96 0.43 20.36
CA THR A 136 -19.62 0.46 19.05
C THR A 136 -18.75 1.11 17.98
N VAL A 137 -18.08 2.22 18.31
CA VAL A 137 -17.14 2.88 17.39
C VAL A 137 -15.92 2.00 17.13
N MET A 138 -15.34 1.40 18.16
CA MET A 138 -14.19 0.51 18.04
C MET A 138 -14.53 -0.74 17.23
N SER A 139 -15.72 -1.33 17.37
CA SER A 139 -16.12 -2.48 16.55
C SER A 139 -16.27 -2.10 15.07
N GLY A 140 -16.91 -0.97 14.76
CA GLY A 140 -17.05 -0.48 13.38
C GLY A 140 -15.70 -0.14 12.74
N LEU A 141 -14.83 0.55 13.47
CA LEU A 141 -13.47 0.86 13.03
C LEU A 141 -12.62 -0.41 12.90
N GLY A 142 -12.81 -1.40 13.77
CA GLY A 142 -12.15 -2.69 13.71
C GLY A 142 -12.49 -3.45 12.44
N TRP A 143 -13.78 -3.54 12.07
CA TRP A 143 -14.20 -4.19 10.83
C TRP A 143 -13.73 -3.44 9.58
N ALA A 144 -13.87 -2.11 9.56
CA ALA A 144 -13.37 -1.29 8.44
C ALA A 144 -11.85 -1.40 8.30
N GLY A 145 -11.12 -1.37 9.41
CA GLY A 145 -9.67 -1.58 9.43
C GLY A 145 -9.28 -2.97 8.95
N PHE A 146 -9.94 -4.02 9.42
CA PHE A 146 -9.69 -5.39 8.97
C PHE A 146 -9.92 -5.54 7.47
N LEU A 147 -11.05 -5.06 6.95
CA LEU A 147 -11.35 -5.14 5.52
C LEU A 147 -10.36 -4.32 4.69
N SER A 148 -9.98 -3.13 5.15
CA SER A 148 -8.97 -2.31 4.50
C SER A 148 -7.61 -3.02 4.42
N LEU A 149 -7.17 -3.62 5.52
CA LEU A 149 -5.91 -4.36 5.57
C LEU A 149 -5.97 -5.62 4.70
N PHE A 150 -7.05 -6.39 4.77
CA PHE A 150 -7.21 -7.62 4.00
C PHE A 150 -7.24 -7.35 2.49
N PHE A 151 -8.09 -6.44 2.04
CA PHE A 151 -8.16 -6.09 0.62
C PHE A 151 -6.93 -5.31 0.15
N GLY A 152 -6.35 -4.48 1.01
CA GLY A 152 -5.09 -3.79 0.74
C GLY A 152 -3.93 -4.76 0.53
N TRP A 153 -3.84 -5.80 1.35
CA TRP A 153 -2.86 -6.88 1.17
C TRP A 153 -3.01 -7.59 -0.17
N LEU A 154 -4.23 -8.00 -0.53
CA LEU A 154 -4.50 -8.62 -1.82
C LEU A 154 -4.16 -7.66 -2.98
N ALA A 155 -4.55 -6.40 -2.86
CA ALA A 155 -4.28 -5.37 -3.88
C ALA A 155 -2.77 -5.15 -4.08
N ALA A 156 -1.98 -5.13 -3.01
CA ALA A 156 -0.53 -5.01 -3.08
C ALA A 156 0.12 -6.19 -3.83
N MET A 157 -0.31 -7.42 -3.55
CA MET A 157 0.19 -8.62 -4.23
C MET A 157 -0.20 -8.63 -5.71
N ILE A 158 -1.46 -8.33 -6.04
CA ILE A 158 -1.95 -8.27 -7.42
C ILE A 158 -1.25 -7.14 -8.17
N GLY A 159 -1.11 -5.97 -7.56
CA GLY A 159 -0.36 -4.84 -8.11
C GLY A 159 1.06 -5.23 -8.45
N ALA A 160 1.79 -5.83 -7.50
CA ALA A 160 3.18 -6.22 -7.70
C ALA A 160 3.34 -7.28 -8.81
N SER A 161 2.46 -8.28 -8.86
CA SER A 161 2.48 -9.27 -9.94
C SER A 161 2.20 -8.66 -11.32
N SER A 162 1.31 -7.65 -11.40
CA SER A 162 1.00 -6.94 -12.64
C SER A 162 2.16 -6.05 -13.10
N GLY A 163 2.92 -5.49 -12.17
CA GLY A 163 4.12 -4.70 -12.47
C GLY A 163 5.21 -5.51 -13.16
N VAL A 164 5.45 -6.75 -12.72
CA VAL A 164 6.41 -7.68 -13.34
C VAL A 164 6.03 -7.99 -14.79
N VAL A 165 4.76 -8.32 -15.03
CA VAL A 165 4.26 -8.65 -16.39
C VAL A 165 4.42 -7.48 -17.35
N HIS A 166 4.13 -6.27 -16.90
CA HIS A 166 4.26 -5.09 -17.76
C HIS A 166 5.71 -4.87 -18.22
N LYS A 167 6.68 -5.17 -17.36
CA LYS A 167 8.11 -5.11 -17.68
C LYS A 167 8.51 -6.16 -18.73
N GLU A 168 8.01 -7.39 -18.61
CA GLU A 168 8.30 -8.45 -19.60
C GLU A 168 7.84 -8.03 -21.00
N ILE A 169 6.61 -7.55 -21.14
CA ILE A 169 6.05 -7.10 -22.42
C ILE A 169 6.88 -5.96 -23.02
N ALA A 170 7.27 -4.98 -22.20
CA ALA A 170 8.09 -3.85 -22.67
C ALA A 170 9.47 -4.32 -23.17
N THR A 171 10.09 -5.28 -22.48
CA THR A 171 11.42 -5.81 -22.86
C THR A 171 11.36 -6.61 -24.15
N ASP A 172 10.31 -7.41 -24.36
CA ASP A 172 10.13 -8.20 -25.58
C ASP A 172 9.89 -7.31 -26.80
N ASN A 173 9.09 -6.26 -26.65
CA ASN A 173 8.90 -5.28 -27.74
C ASN A 173 10.19 -4.59 -28.16
N VAL A 174 11.04 -4.22 -27.20
CA VAL A 174 12.36 -3.62 -27.52
C VAL A 174 13.27 -4.60 -28.23
N ARG A 175 13.30 -5.87 -27.84
CA ARG A 175 14.08 -6.91 -28.50
C ARG A 175 13.61 -7.20 -29.91
N GLU A 176 12.32 -7.14 -30.17
CA GLU A 176 11.75 -7.34 -31.50
C GLU A 176 12.15 -6.19 -32.43
N ILE A 177 12.04 -4.95 -32.00
CA ILE A 177 12.49 -3.76 -32.74
C ILE A 177 14.00 -3.85 -33.06
N ASP A 178 14.82 -4.29 -32.11
CA ASP A 178 16.28 -4.44 -32.30
C ASP A 178 16.63 -5.53 -33.32
N ARG A 179 15.82 -6.60 -33.41
CA ARG A 179 15.97 -7.64 -34.44
C ARG A 179 15.61 -7.14 -35.83
N GLU A 180 14.54 -6.36 -35.94
CA GLU A 180 14.10 -5.79 -37.22
C GLU A 180 15.09 -4.74 -37.76
N MET A 181 15.75 -3.99 -36.87
CA MET A 181 16.74 -2.99 -37.25
C MET A 181 18.13 -3.55 -37.60
N ARG A 182 18.43 -4.81 -37.29
CA ARG A 182 19.70 -5.42 -37.68
C ARG A 182 19.67 -5.84 -39.17
N PRO A 183 20.44 -5.16 -40.05
CA PRO A 183 20.54 -5.61 -41.45
C PRO A 183 21.10 -7.04 -41.50
N ALA A 184 20.51 -7.87 -42.35
CA ALA A 184 21.01 -9.18 -42.62
C ALA A 184 22.44 -9.06 -43.19
N ALA A 185 23.43 -9.54 -42.43
CA ALA A 185 24.84 -9.53 -42.81
C ALA A 185 25.15 -10.71 -43.76
#